data_35d153bfe02c4fccf51acd48157f9e6b
#
_entry.id   35d153bfe02c4fccf51acd48157f9e6b
#
_cell.length_a   1.000
_cell.length_b   1.000
_cell.length_c   1.000
_cell.angle_alpha   90.00
_cell.angle_beta   90.00
_cell.angle_gamma   90.00
#
_symmetry.space_group_name_H-M   'P 1'
#
loop_
_entity.id
_entity.type
_entity.pdbx_description
1 polymer ?
#
loop_
_entity_poly.entity_id
_entity_poly.type
_entity_poly.pdbx_seq_one_letter_code
_entity_poly.pdbx_strand_id
1 'polypeptide(L)'
;MNLPVIQTESTPNEPPARDGRTHLLDLSFADFQQWLVEHGQPKFRAKQVFGWVYEKRARDFDSMSDLPKTLREQLASEFVIYRSDEAAVQTSRDGTDKLLVRLADGGEVECVLLRDGNRRSICVSSQVGCAMGCVFCASGLDGVDRNLTRGEIVEQMLRLQARLEPEERLSHIVMMGMGEPLANLDRVLGALETAKSADGLGISPRRITISTVGLPPAIDRLANNRVPYNLAVSLHAPNEELRSQLVPVNEKIGIDAVLAAADRYFAASGRRLTFEYVLLGGVNDGAEHARELAQLLRHRTVLLNVIPYNPVEGLPYQTPSQRAIAEFRQILESGGVNVMFRQRKGDEIDAACGQLRRNRKGT
;
A
#
# COMPACT_ATOMS: atom_id res chain seq x y z
N MET A 1 20.11 -20.29 8.19
CA MET A 1 20.01 -18.84 8.44
C MET A 1 18.70 -18.60 9.18
N ASN A 2 18.79 -18.06 10.39
CA ASN A 2 17.58 -17.72 11.16
C ASN A 2 16.93 -16.52 10.52
N LEU A 3 15.69 -16.68 10.01
CA LEU A 3 14.85 -15.52 9.73
C LEU A 3 14.55 -14.80 11.04
N PRO A 4 14.51 -13.46 11.04
CA PRO A 4 13.99 -12.77 12.20
C PRO A 4 12.56 -13.30 12.45
N VAL A 5 12.33 -13.78 13.66
CA VAL A 5 11.01 -14.07 14.21
C VAL A 5 10.18 -12.84 13.92
N ILE A 6 9.00 -13.02 13.28
CA ILE A 6 7.99 -11.99 13.17
C ILE A 6 7.55 -11.72 14.61
N GLN A 7 8.27 -10.85 15.30
CA GLN A 7 7.88 -10.39 16.62
C GLN A 7 6.66 -9.52 16.43
N THR A 8 5.54 -10.00 16.90
CA THR A 8 4.26 -9.27 17.00
C THR A 8 4.27 -8.26 18.15
N GLU A 9 5.43 -8.00 18.74
CA GLU A 9 5.57 -7.00 19.79
C GLU A 9 6.03 -5.68 19.17
N SER A 10 5.30 -4.63 19.49
CA SER A 10 5.60 -3.25 19.20
C SER A 10 6.98 -2.86 19.74
N THR A 11 8.03 -3.06 18.96
CA THR A 11 9.31 -2.41 19.27
C THR A 11 9.20 -0.94 18.86
N PRO A 12 9.56 -0.02 19.75
CA PRO A 12 9.60 1.40 19.43
C PRO A 12 10.87 1.69 18.61
N ASN A 13 10.86 1.37 17.32
CA ASN A 13 11.80 1.92 16.35
C ASN A 13 11.11 3.09 15.63
N GLU A 14 10.66 4.08 16.40
CA GLU A 14 10.35 5.37 15.83
C GLU A 14 11.67 6.03 15.45
N PRO A 15 11.83 6.43 14.19
CA PRO A 15 13.00 7.21 13.81
C PRO A 15 13.01 8.48 14.67
N PRO A 16 14.17 8.82 15.31
CA PRO A 16 14.25 9.98 16.17
C PRO A 16 13.82 11.23 15.39
N ALA A 17 12.99 12.05 16.02
CA ALA A 17 12.64 13.36 15.48
C ALA A 17 13.93 14.17 15.30
N ARG A 18 14.21 14.65 14.09
CA ARG A 18 15.40 15.51 13.83
C ARG A 18 15.39 16.78 14.68
N ASP A 19 14.22 17.23 15.13
CA ASP A 19 14.01 18.48 15.85
C ASP A 19 13.21 18.32 17.16
N GLY A 20 12.99 17.10 17.63
CA GLY A 20 12.25 16.80 18.86
C GLY A 20 10.73 16.95 18.79
N ARG A 21 10.18 17.44 17.66
CA ARG A 21 8.71 17.64 17.52
C ARG A 21 8.01 16.34 17.16
N THR A 22 6.77 16.19 17.61
CA THR A 22 5.91 15.06 17.29
C THR A 22 5.34 15.18 15.86
N HIS A 23 5.32 14.11 15.09
CA HIS A 23 4.63 14.06 13.81
C HIS A 23 3.12 14.04 14.07
N LEU A 24 2.40 15.10 13.71
CA LEU A 24 0.96 15.21 13.96
C LEU A 24 0.16 14.05 13.39
N LEU A 25 0.61 13.55 12.21
CA LEU A 25 -0.08 12.47 11.50
C LEU A 25 0.09 11.08 12.16
N ASP A 26 1.00 10.93 13.13
CA ASP A 26 1.10 9.72 13.96
C ASP A 26 -0.02 9.65 15.01
N LEU A 27 -0.62 10.79 15.38
CA LEU A 27 -1.70 10.83 16.34
C LEU A 27 -3.05 10.45 15.72
N SER A 28 -3.88 9.73 16.47
CA SER A 28 -5.29 9.62 16.13
C SER A 28 -6.03 10.95 16.42
N PHE A 29 -7.21 11.11 15.83
CA PHE A 29 -8.07 12.27 16.17
C PHE A 29 -8.36 12.34 17.68
N ALA A 30 -8.59 11.19 18.31
CA ALA A 30 -8.85 11.11 19.75
C ALA A 30 -7.61 11.46 20.60
N ASP A 31 -6.42 10.99 20.20
CA ASP A 31 -5.17 11.32 20.91
C ASP A 31 -4.87 12.81 20.82
N PHE A 32 -5.08 13.41 19.64
CA PHE A 32 -4.92 14.85 19.47
C PHE A 32 -5.97 15.66 20.25
N GLN A 33 -7.22 15.19 20.33
CA GLN A 33 -8.21 15.80 21.20
C GLN A 33 -7.80 15.74 22.67
N GLN A 34 -7.24 14.62 23.10
CA GLN A 34 -6.75 14.48 24.48
C GLN A 34 -5.60 15.44 24.76
N TRP A 35 -4.62 15.53 23.85
CA TRP A 35 -3.53 16.50 23.96
C TRP A 35 -4.05 17.95 24.10
N LEU A 36 -5.04 18.34 23.28
CA LEU A 36 -5.65 19.68 23.37
C LEU A 36 -6.24 19.96 24.76
N VAL A 37 -6.96 19.00 25.33
CA VAL A 37 -7.55 19.13 26.67
C VAL A 37 -6.48 19.28 27.75
N GLU A 38 -5.43 18.49 27.70
CA GLU A 38 -4.29 18.55 28.62
C GLU A 38 -3.56 19.90 28.55
N HIS A 39 -3.65 20.59 27.39
CA HIS A 39 -3.08 21.93 27.20
C HIS A 39 -4.11 23.06 27.29
N GLY A 40 -5.26 22.81 27.96
CA GLY A 40 -6.28 23.83 28.23
C GLY A 40 -7.07 24.27 26.99
N GLN A 41 -7.04 23.52 25.91
CA GLN A 41 -7.74 23.83 24.66
C GLN A 41 -9.06 23.03 24.53
N PRO A 42 -10.11 23.63 23.96
CA PRO A 42 -11.37 22.93 23.71
C PRO A 42 -11.19 21.79 22.67
N LYS A 43 -11.85 20.64 22.89
CA LYS A 43 -11.80 19.46 22.01
C LYS A 43 -12.15 19.76 20.54
N PHE A 44 -13.07 20.74 20.30
CA PHE A 44 -13.49 21.06 18.92
C PHE A 44 -12.35 21.62 18.06
N ARG A 45 -11.27 22.13 18.67
CA ARG A 45 -10.08 22.61 17.94
C ARG A 45 -9.43 21.50 17.12
N ALA A 46 -9.54 20.23 17.54
CA ALA A 46 -9.05 19.11 16.75
C ALA A 46 -9.70 19.07 15.36
N LYS A 47 -11.02 19.29 15.29
CA LYS A 47 -11.73 19.32 14.00
C LYS A 47 -11.26 20.47 13.11
N GLN A 48 -10.95 21.63 13.70
CA GLN A 48 -10.41 22.76 12.94
C GLN A 48 -9.03 22.43 12.37
N VAL A 49 -8.10 21.94 13.20
CA VAL A 49 -6.75 21.57 12.75
C VAL A 49 -6.81 20.48 11.69
N PHE A 50 -7.58 19.42 11.90
CA PHE A 50 -7.71 18.31 10.94
C PHE A 50 -8.40 18.77 9.64
N GLY A 51 -9.40 19.64 9.71
CA GLY A 51 -10.01 20.27 8.54
C GLY A 51 -8.98 21.07 7.71
N TRP A 52 -8.07 21.80 8.39
CA TRP A 52 -6.97 22.47 7.69
C TRP A 52 -6.02 21.48 7.01
N VAL A 53 -5.63 20.42 7.71
CA VAL A 53 -4.68 19.42 7.18
C VAL A 53 -5.29 18.60 6.05
N TYR A 54 -6.47 18.01 6.24
CA TYR A 54 -7.03 17.01 5.32
C TYR A 54 -7.92 17.60 4.22
N GLU A 55 -8.63 18.71 4.50
CA GLU A 55 -9.52 19.33 3.51
C GLU A 55 -8.85 20.50 2.79
N LYS A 56 -8.23 21.41 3.57
CA LYS A 56 -7.57 22.62 3.02
C LYS A 56 -6.12 22.40 2.62
N ARG A 57 -5.56 21.21 2.88
CA ARG A 57 -4.20 20.79 2.50
C ARG A 57 -3.10 21.70 3.07
N ALA A 58 -3.31 22.22 4.30
CA ALA A 58 -2.33 23.06 4.98
C ALA A 58 -1.02 22.31 5.22
N ARG A 59 0.10 23.00 5.03
CA ARG A 59 1.46 22.45 5.23
C ARG A 59 2.10 22.92 6.54
N ASP A 60 1.54 23.92 7.16
CA ASP A 60 2.00 24.53 8.40
C ASP A 60 0.82 25.01 9.25
N PHE A 61 1.10 25.32 10.51
CA PHE A 61 0.08 25.82 11.44
C PHE A 61 -0.19 27.32 11.28
N ASP A 62 0.74 28.08 10.68
CA ASP A 62 0.58 29.53 10.52
C ASP A 62 -0.53 29.90 9.55
N SER A 63 -0.79 29.05 8.55
CA SER A 63 -1.89 29.21 7.61
C SER A 63 -3.29 29.01 8.22
N MET A 64 -3.40 28.44 9.42
CA MET A 64 -4.68 28.10 10.08
C MET A 64 -5.33 29.33 10.73
N SER A 65 -5.86 30.23 9.90
CA SER A 65 -6.29 31.58 10.31
C SER A 65 -7.46 31.64 11.27
N ASP A 66 -8.26 30.57 11.41
CA ASP A 66 -9.39 30.46 12.36
C ASP A 66 -8.97 29.94 13.75
N LEU A 67 -7.66 29.66 13.94
CA LEU A 67 -7.09 29.33 15.24
C LEU A 67 -6.44 30.57 15.89
N PRO A 68 -6.51 30.70 17.25
CA PRO A 68 -5.76 31.72 17.96
C PRO A 68 -4.26 31.65 17.65
N LYS A 69 -3.61 32.81 17.54
CA LYS A 69 -2.17 32.88 17.23
C LYS A 69 -1.33 32.09 18.25
N THR A 70 -1.65 32.21 19.53
CA THR A 70 -0.96 31.47 20.61
C THR A 70 -1.07 29.97 20.46
N LEU A 71 -2.23 29.44 20.02
CA LEU A 71 -2.39 28.01 19.76
C LEU A 71 -1.57 27.59 18.54
N ARG A 72 -1.54 28.38 17.47
CA ARG A 72 -0.73 28.08 16.28
C ARG A 72 0.77 28.01 16.62
N GLU A 73 1.26 28.95 17.41
CA GLU A 73 2.65 28.98 17.90
C GLU A 73 2.94 27.77 18.79
N GLN A 74 2.03 27.39 19.68
CA GLN A 74 2.17 26.20 20.49
C GLN A 74 2.20 24.92 19.63
N LEU A 75 1.25 24.78 18.70
CA LEU A 75 1.23 23.63 17.78
C LEU A 75 2.53 23.54 16.95
N ALA A 76 3.04 24.67 16.45
CA ALA A 76 4.26 24.71 15.68
C ALA A 76 5.52 24.37 16.50
N SER A 77 5.50 24.61 17.83
CA SER A 77 6.61 24.25 18.72
C SER A 77 6.64 22.76 19.07
N GLU A 78 5.49 22.10 19.10
CA GLU A 78 5.36 20.71 19.55
C GLU A 78 5.16 19.71 18.41
N PHE A 79 4.59 20.17 17.28
CA PHE A 79 4.24 19.31 16.15
C PHE A 79 4.83 19.77 14.82
N VAL A 80 4.94 18.80 13.92
CA VAL A 80 5.19 19.00 12.50
C VAL A 80 4.13 18.23 11.71
N ILE A 81 3.61 18.83 10.62
CA ILE A 81 2.61 18.18 9.74
C ILE A 81 3.33 17.29 8.72
N TYR A 82 4.38 17.80 8.08
CA TYR A 82 5.19 17.06 7.12
C TYR A 82 6.60 16.87 7.68
N ARG A 83 7.03 15.63 7.76
CA ARG A 83 8.36 15.26 8.29
C ARG A 83 9.31 14.76 7.20
N SER A 84 8.78 14.35 6.06
CA SER A 84 9.55 13.89 4.91
C SER A 84 9.76 15.03 3.89
N ASP A 85 10.60 14.78 2.88
CA ASP A 85 10.81 15.66 1.74
C ASP A 85 10.36 14.97 0.44
N GLU A 86 9.84 15.75 -0.50
CA GLU A 86 9.58 15.30 -1.87
C GLU A 86 10.90 15.36 -2.65
N ALA A 87 11.61 14.23 -2.75
CA ALA A 87 12.94 14.17 -3.35
C ALA A 87 12.89 14.23 -4.89
N ALA A 88 11.85 13.63 -5.50
CA ALA A 88 11.62 13.67 -6.94
C ALA A 88 10.13 13.46 -7.26
N VAL A 89 9.73 14.02 -8.39
CA VAL A 89 8.41 13.81 -9.01
C VAL A 89 8.60 13.44 -10.47
N GLN A 90 7.92 12.40 -10.90
CA GLN A 90 7.84 12.01 -12.31
C GLN A 90 6.37 11.97 -12.72
N THR A 91 6.04 12.53 -13.87
CA THR A 91 4.69 12.54 -14.42
C THR A 91 4.70 11.86 -15.80
N SER A 92 3.91 10.81 -15.98
CA SER A 92 3.73 10.11 -17.24
C SER A 92 2.69 10.82 -18.12
N ARG A 93 2.71 10.53 -19.42
CA ARG A 93 1.74 11.07 -20.39
C ARG A 93 0.29 10.69 -20.09
N ASP A 94 0.06 9.58 -19.45
CA ASP A 94 -1.27 9.14 -19.01
C ASP A 94 -1.77 9.86 -17.74
N GLY A 95 -1.00 10.83 -17.24
CA GLY A 95 -1.32 11.61 -16.06
C GLY A 95 -0.98 10.91 -14.73
N THR A 96 -0.26 9.78 -14.76
CA THR A 96 0.24 9.14 -13.55
C THR A 96 1.39 9.95 -12.95
N ASP A 97 1.30 10.28 -11.66
CA ASP A 97 2.41 10.89 -10.91
C ASP A 97 3.06 9.85 -9.99
N LYS A 98 4.39 9.75 -10.04
CA LYS A 98 5.20 9.01 -9.07
C LYS A 98 6.04 9.98 -8.25
N LEU A 99 5.94 9.89 -6.94
CA LEU A 99 6.74 10.66 -6.00
C LEU A 99 7.77 9.76 -5.33
N LEU A 100 9.00 10.23 -5.28
CA LEU A 100 10.03 9.73 -4.39
C LEU A 100 10.02 10.58 -3.12
N VAL A 101 9.69 9.98 -2.00
CA VAL A 101 9.59 10.63 -0.69
C VAL A 101 10.79 10.21 0.15
N ARG A 102 11.59 11.19 0.58
CA ARG A 102 12.72 11.00 1.49
C ARG A 102 12.27 11.25 2.92
N LEU A 103 12.37 10.22 3.73
CA LEU A 103 11.98 10.22 5.13
C LEU A 103 13.03 10.94 6.00
N ALA A 104 12.66 11.26 7.24
CA ALA A 104 13.52 12.02 8.16
C ALA A 104 14.85 11.32 8.48
N ASP A 105 14.89 10.00 8.47
CA ASP A 105 16.10 9.20 8.68
C ASP A 105 16.95 9.00 7.41
N GLY A 106 16.48 9.52 6.28
CA GLY A 106 17.13 9.38 4.96
C GLY A 106 16.63 8.17 4.17
N GLY A 107 15.76 7.31 4.73
CA GLY A 107 15.08 6.27 3.98
C GLY A 107 14.23 6.85 2.85
N GLU A 108 14.07 6.12 1.75
CA GLU A 108 13.30 6.58 0.60
C GLU A 108 12.20 5.58 0.26
N VAL A 109 11.01 6.10 -0.05
CA VAL A 109 9.88 5.32 -0.53
C VAL A 109 9.22 5.99 -1.73
N GLU A 110 8.67 5.19 -2.62
CA GLU A 110 7.88 5.69 -3.73
C GLU A 110 6.39 5.51 -3.48
N CYS A 111 5.59 6.47 -3.93
CA CYS A 111 4.13 6.39 -3.95
C CYS A 111 3.60 6.96 -5.27
N VAL A 112 2.39 6.55 -5.67
CA VAL A 112 1.86 6.83 -7.01
C VAL A 112 0.43 7.35 -6.94
N LEU A 113 0.14 8.40 -7.74
CA LEU A 113 -1.20 8.87 -8.04
C LEU A 113 -1.61 8.43 -9.45
N LEU A 114 -2.70 7.71 -9.55
CA LEU A 114 -3.27 7.20 -10.78
C LEU A 114 -4.56 7.95 -11.11
N ARG A 115 -4.64 8.51 -12.31
CA ARG A 115 -5.84 9.18 -12.82
C ARG A 115 -6.54 8.27 -13.85
N ASP A 116 -7.84 8.07 -13.69
CA ASP A 116 -8.64 7.24 -14.59
C ASP A 116 -10.08 7.77 -14.66
N GLY A 117 -10.41 8.52 -15.70
CA GLY A 117 -11.64 9.29 -15.74
C GLY A 117 -11.79 10.16 -14.48
N ASN A 118 -12.88 9.98 -13.74
CA ASN A 118 -13.11 10.67 -12.45
C ASN A 118 -12.47 9.97 -11.26
N ARG A 119 -11.80 8.84 -11.46
CA ARG A 119 -11.16 8.10 -10.38
C ARG A 119 -9.76 8.65 -10.10
N ARG A 120 -9.48 8.94 -8.81
CA ARG A 120 -8.18 9.35 -8.30
C ARG A 120 -7.73 8.30 -7.29
N SER A 121 -6.89 7.37 -7.75
CA SER A 121 -6.40 6.26 -6.94
C SER A 121 -4.97 6.51 -6.51
N ILE A 122 -4.63 6.19 -5.28
CA ILE A 122 -3.25 6.24 -4.80
C ILE A 122 -2.73 4.86 -4.46
N CYS A 123 -1.47 4.62 -4.81
CA CYS A 123 -0.67 3.48 -4.40
C CYS A 123 0.33 3.94 -3.34
N VAL A 124 0.27 3.32 -2.15
CA VAL A 124 0.98 3.78 -0.95
C VAL A 124 1.89 2.66 -0.45
N SER A 125 3.08 3.04 -0.01
CA SER A 125 4.09 2.16 0.57
C SER A 125 3.87 1.97 2.09
N SER A 126 4.27 0.81 2.61
CA SER A 126 4.14 0.43 4.03
C SER A 126 5.47 0.18 4.73
N GLN A 127 6.57 0.02 3.98
CA GLN A 127 7.92 -0.24 4.49
C GLN A 127 8.96 0.47 3.61
N VAL A 128 10.14 0.70 4.16
CA VAL A 128 11.34 1.02 3.38
C VAL A 128 11.94 -0.29 2.91
N GLY A 129 11.76 -0.63 1.63
CA GLY A 129 12.07 -1.94 1.06
C GLY A 129 10.98 -2.98 1.35
N CYS A 130 11.28 -4.28 1.19
CA CYS A 130 10.36 -5.38 1.42
C CYS A 130 11.12 -6.66 1.75
N ALA A 131 10.73 -7.37 2.82
CA ALA A 131 11.37 -8.61 3.24
C ALA A 131 10.89 -9.87 2.50
N MET A 132 9.85 -9.76 1.66
CA MET A 132 9.20 -10.94 1.07
C MET A 132 10.02 -11.59 -0.04
N GLY A 133 10.96 -10.85 -0.66
CA GLY A 133 11.93 -11.37 -1.62
C GLY A 133 11.32 -11.86 -2.93
N CYS A 134 10.11 -11.41 -3.33
CA CYS A 134 9.51 -11.77 -4.61
C CYS A 134 10.48 -11.45 -5.74
N VAL A 135 10.88 -12.45 -6.52
CA VAL A 135 12.01 -12.38 -7.47
C VAL A 135 11.77 -11.47 -8.68
N PHE A 136 10.53 -11.10 -8.92
CA PHE A 136 10.10 -10.22 -10.02
C PHE A 136 9.84 -8.77 -9.57
N CYS A 137 10.03 -8.44 -8.28
CA CYS A 137 9.64 -7.16 -7.70
C CYS A 137 10.85 -6.34 -7.25
N ALA A 138 10.98 -5.13 -7.77
CA ALA A 138 12.07 -4.22 -7.43
C ALA A 138 12.15 -3.89 -5.94
N SER A 139 11.01 -3.78 -5.25
CA SER A 139 10.97 -3.48 -3.80
C SER A 139 11.57 -4.58 -2.92
N GLY A 140 11.62 -5.83 -3.42
CA GLY A 140 12.12 -7.00 -2.67
C GLY A 140 13.62 -7.27 -2.83
N LEU A 141 14.29 -6.61 -3.79
CA LEU A 141 15.68 -6.93 -4.14
C LEU A 141 16.67 -6.68 -3.00
N ASP A 142 16.45 -5.61 -2.25
CA ASP A 142 17.36 -5.13 -1.22
C ASP A 142 16.91 -5.44 0.22
N GLY A 143 15.88 -6.27 0.37
CA GLY A 143 15.29 -6.55 1.68
C GLY A 143 14.51 -5.36 2.25
N VAL A 144 14.26 -5.39 3.56
CA VAL A 144 13.54 -4.35 4.30
C VAL A 144 14.47 -3.69 5.31
N ASP A 145 14.45 -2.35 5.36
CA ASP A 145 15.16 -1.60 6.40
C ASP A 145 14.28 -1.45 7.64
N ARG A 146 13.05 -0.97 7.47
CA ARG A 146 12.10 -0.79 8.55
C ARG A 146 10.65 -0.65 8.09
N ASN A 147 9.74 -0.78 9.03
CA ASN A 147 8.34 -0.39 8.85
C ASN A 147 8.20 1.13 8.80
N LEU A 148 7.22 1.61 8.02
CA LEU A 148 6.79 3.01 8.09
C LEU A 148 5.92 3.23 9.32
N THR A 149 5.98 4.44 9.89
CA THR A 149 5.05 4.87 10.93
C THR A 149 3.67 5.14 10.32
N ARG A 150 2.65 5.28 11.16
CA ARG A 150 1.32 5.72 10.73
C ARG A 150 1.40 7.06 9.99
N GLY A 151 2.12 8.01 10.57
CA GLY A 151 2.28 9.36 10.02
C GLY A 151 2.97 9.35 8.66
N GLU A 152 4.03 8.56 8.49
CA GLU A 152 4.71 8.42 7.19
C GLU A 152 3.82 7.82 6.10
N ILE A 153 2.91 6.90 6.46
CA ILE A 153 1.93 6.35 5.52
C ILE A 153 0.87 7.40 5.16
N VAL A 154 0.34 8.13 6.15
CA VAL A 154 -0.64 9.20 5.93
C VAL A 154 -0.03 10.37 5.15
N GLU A 155 1.23 10.72 5.44
CA GLU A 155 1.94 11.80 4.73
C GLU A 155 2.05 11.54 3.23
N GLN A 156 2.30 10.28 2.80
CA GLN A 156 2.26 9.91 1.38
C GLN A 156 0.89 10.23 0.76
N MET A 157 -0.20 9.92 1.47
CA MET A 157 -1.56 10.20 0.99
C MET A 157 -1.80 11.71 0.82
N LEU A 158 -1.35 12.53 1.76
CA LEU A 158 -1.48 14.00 1.70
C LEU A 158 -0.61 14.61 0.59
N ARG A 159 0.61 14.10 0.39
CA ARG A 159 1.48 14.54 -0.72
C ARG A 159 0.86 14.27 -2.07
N LEU A 160 0.27 13.06 -2.25
CA LEU A 160 -0.45 12.71 -3.47
C LEU A 160 -1.75 13.51 -3.62
N GLN A 161 -2.47 13.80 -2.51
CA GLN A 161 -3.62 14.69 -2.53
C GLN A 161 -3.27 16.11 -2.98
N ALA A 162 -2.11 16.61 -2.58
CA ALA A 162 -1.63 17.93 -2.96
C ALA A 162 -1.33 18.05 -4.47
N ARG A 163 -1.26 16.92 -5.20
CA ARG A 163 -1.09 16.87 -6.66
C ARG A 163 -2.41 16.98 -7.44
N LEU A 164 -3.53 16.98 -6.72
CA LEU A 164 -4.87 17.11 -7.31
C LEU A 164 -5.28 18.58 -7.42
N GLU A 165 -6.11 18.88 -8.41
CA GLU A 165 -6.75 20.18 -8.50
C GLU A 165 -7.62 20.46 -7.24
N PRO A 166 -7.92 21.71 -6.91
CA PRO A 166 -8.66 22.07 -5.70
C PRO A 166 -10.01 21.36 -5.55
N GLU A 167 -10.70 21.11 -6.66
CA GLU A 167 -12.02 20.47 -6.71
C GLU A 167 -11.95 18.93 -6.67
N GLU A 168 -10.77 18.38 -6.95
CA GLU A 168 -10.56 16.94 -7.00
C GLU A 168 -10.30 16.36 -5.61
N ARG A 169 -10.73 15.11 -5.41
CA ARG A 169 -10.52 14.37 -4.17
C ARG A 169 -9.99 12.97 -4.45
N LEU A 170 -9.16 12.48 -3.56
CA LEU A 170 -8.76 11.08 -3.57
C LEU A 170 -10.01 10.20 -3.44
N SER A 171 -10.08 9.15 -4.23
CA SER A 171 -11.24 8.28 -4.28
C SER A 171 -10.95 6.83 -3.88
N HIS A 172 -9.73 6.34 -4.09
CA HIS A 172 -9.34 4.96 -3.82
C HIS A 172 -7.91 4.88 -3.28
N ILE A 173 -7.66 3.91 -2.42
CA ILE A 173 -6.32 3.61 -1.89
C ILE A 173 -6.01 2.15 -2.18
N VAL A 174 -4.81 1.87 -2.67
CA VAL A 174 -4.24 0.54 -2.72
C VAL A 174 -2.92 0.51 -1.95
N MET A 175 -2.81 -0.40 -1.00
CA MET A 175 -1.57 -0.68 -0.28
C MET A 175 -0.77 -1.70 -1.11
N MET A 176 -0.23 -1.23 -2.24
CA MET A 176 0.50 -2.04 -3.23
C MET A 176 1.84 -1.39 -3.63
N GLY A 177 2.30 -0.43 -2.83
CA GLY A 177 3.62 0.19 -2.96
C GLY A 177 4.72 -0.70 -2.38
N MET A 178 5.77 -0.10 -1.88
CA MET A 178 6.89 -0.81 -1.27
C MET A 178 6.47 -1.41 0.08
N GLY A 179 6.88 -2.67 0.32
CA GLY A 179 6.67 -3.38 1.58
C GLY A 179 5.49 -4.36 1.56
N GLU A 180 5.42 -5.16 2.63
CA GLU A 180 4.30 -6.06 2.94
C GLU A 180 3.40 -5.40 3.99
N PRO A 181 2.19 -4.95 3.62
CA PRO A 181 1.32 -4.23 4.55
C PRO A 181 0.95 -5.02 5.80
N LEU A 182 0.79 -6.34 5.68
CA LEU A 182 0.42 -7.18 6.81
C LEU A 182 1.60 -7.46 7.77
N ALA A 183 2.84 -7.23 7.35
CA ALA A 183 3.99 -7.23 8.24
C ALA A 183 4.09 -5.92 9.07
N ASN A 184 3.34 -4.88 8.67
CA ASN A 184 3.22 -3.59 9.37
C ASN A 184 1.75 -3.28 9.70
N LEU A 185 0.97 -4.30 10.05
CA LEU A 185 -0.49 -4.24 10.09
C LEU A 185 -1.03 -3.12 10.99
N ASP A 186 -0.49 -2.95 12.20
CA ASP A 186 -1.02 -1.98 13.16
C ASP A 186 -0.86 -0.53 12.67
N ARG A 187 0.30 -0.20 12.10
CA ARG A 187 0.56 1.14 11.52
C ARG A 187 -0.27 1.37 10.27
N VAL A 188 -0.40 0.35 9.42
CA VAL A 188 -1.27 0.39 8.23
C VAL A 188 -2.73 0.61 8.64
N LEU A 189 -3.26 -0.15 9.59
CA LEU A 189 -4.64 0.03 10.07
C LEU A 189 -4.85 1.42 10.68
N GLY A 190 -3.89 1.92 11.46
CA GLY A 190 -3.94 3.28 11.98
C GLY A 190 -4.02 4.35 10.88
N ALA A 191 -3.22 4.22 9.82
CA ALA A 191 -3.26 5.12 8.67
C ALA A 191 -4.58 5.02 7.89
N LEU A 192 -5.09 3.80 7.69
CA LEU A 192 -6.36 3.58 7.01
C LEU A 192 -7.57 4.04 7.83
N GLU A 193 -7.47 4.05 9.17
CA GLU A 193 -8.46 4.68 10.04
C GLU A 193 -8.57 6.18 9.76
N THR A 194 -7.43 6.88 9.63
CA THR A 194 -7.40 8.28 9.20
C THR A 194 -7.99 8.45 7.81
N ALA A 195 -7.63 7.57 6.87
CA ALA A 195 -8.11 7.64 5.50
C ALA A 195 -9.64 7.50 5.38
N LYS A 196 -10.26 6.66 6.22
CA LYS A 196 -11.71 6.44 6.19
C LYS A 196 -12.50 7.44 7.03
N SER A 197 -11.87 8.08 8.02
CA SER A 197 -12.53 9.02 8.93
C SER A 197 -13.13 10.20 8.18
N ALA A 198 -14.28 10.69 8.64
CA ALA A 198 -14.88 11.94 8.17
C ALA A 198 -14.02 13.16 8.52
N ASP A 199 -13.27 13.10 9.62
CA ASP A 199 -12.30 14.12 10.02
C ASP A 199 -10.90 13.91 9.38
N GLY A 200 -10.77 12.92 8.49
CA GLY A 200 -9.58 12.62 7.68
C GLY A 200 -9.85 12.79 6.18
N LEU A 201 -9.55 11.74 5.39
CA LEU A 201 -9.74 11.80 3.92
C LEU A 201 -11.15 11.40 3.46
N GLY A 202 -12.01 10.84 4.33
CA GLY A 202 -13.39 10.47 4.02
C GLY A 202 -13.55 9.35 2.98
N ILE A 203 -12.53 8.50 2.79
CA ILE A 203 -12.54 7.44 1.77
C ILE A 203 -13.24 6.20 2.32
N SER A 204 -14.31 5.77 1.66
CA SER A 204 -15.04 4.56 2.05
C SER A 204 -14.10 3.33 2.12
N PRO A 205 -14.18 2.48 3.16
CA PRO A 205 -13.40 1.23 3.25
C PRO A 205 -13.57 0.32 2.02
N ARG A 206 -14.70 0.38 1.33
CA ARG A 206 -14.95 -0.35 0.07
C ARG A 206 -14.08 0.10 -1.09
N ARG A 207 -13.42 1.25 -0.96
CA ARG A 207 -12.50 1.83 -1.94
C ARG A 207 -11.04 1.72 -1.50
N ILE A 208 -10.78 0.96 -0.44
CA ILE A 208 -9.45 0.71 0.10
C ILE A 208 -9.14 -0.77 -0.10
N THR A 209 -8.00 -1.07 -0.71
CA THR A 209 -7.51 -2.43 -0.93
C THR A 209 -6.18 -2.62 -0.20
N ILE A 210 -6.09 -3.65 0.61
CA ILE A 210 -4.85 -4.10 1.24
C ILE A 210 -4.36 -5.29 0.42
N SER A 211 -3.12 -5.20 -0.11
CA SER A 211 -2.47 -6.31 -0.79
C SER A 211 -1.51 -7.02 0.16
N THR A 212 -1.35 -8.32 -0.02
CA THR A 212 -0.43 -9.15 0.79
C THR A 212 0.06 -10.34 0.01
N VAL A 213 1.28 -10.79 0.29
CA VAL A 213 1.76 -12.09 -0.21
C VAL A 213 1.05 -13.27 0.44
N GLY A 214 0.27 -13.00 1.50
CA GLY A 214 -0.45 -14.02 2.25
C GLY A 214 0.28 -14.41 3.53
N LEU A 215 0.11 -13.64 4.60
CA LEU A 215 0.56 -13.94 5.96
C LEU A 215 -0.65 -14.40 6.77
N PRO A 216 -0.92 -15.73 6.92
CA PRO A 216 -2.18 -16.23 7.46
C PRO A 216 -2.54 -15.65 8.84
N PRO A 217 -1.64 -15.57 9.84
CA PRO A 217 -1.98 -14.98 11.14
C PRO A 217 -2.41 -13.51 11.04
N ALA A 218 -1.80 -12.74 10.14
CA ALA A 218 -2.14 -11.33 9.96
C ALA A 218 -3.43 -11.14 9.15
N ILE A 219 -3.73 -12.04 8.20
CA ILE A 219 -5.02 -12.09 7.51
C ILE A 219 -6.14 -12.38 8.53
N ASP A 220 -5.94 -13.34 9.44
CA ASP A 220 -6.91 -13.67 10.49
C ASP A 220 -7.13 -12.48 11.46
N ARG A 221 -6.05 -11.76 11.84
CA ARG A 221 -6.18 -10.50 12.60
C ARG A 221 -6.99 -9.44 11.83
N LEU A 222 -6.75 -9.30 10.52
CA LEU A 222 -7.50 -8.37 9.68
C LEU A 222 -8.98 -8.78 9.58
N ALA A 223 -9.29 -10.07 9.50
CA ALA A 223 -10.66 -10.59 9.51
C ALA A 223 -11.43 -10.20 10.79
N ASN A 224 -10.73 -10.20 11.94
CA ASN A 224 -11.30 -9.85 13.24
C ASN A 224 -11.50 -8.34 13.45
N ASN A 225 -10.92 -7.49 12.60
CA ASN A 225 -10.96 -6.02 12.75
C ASN A 225 -12.31 -5.38 12.39
N ARG A 226 -13.30 -6.16 11.96
CA ARG A 226 -14.68 -5.73 11.60
C ARG A 226 -14.76 -4.62 10.54
N VAL A 227 -13.65 -4.13 9.98
CA VAL A 227 -13.65 -3.13 8.90
C VAL A 227 -13.47 -3.86 7.56
N PRO A 228 -14.47 -3.81 6.68
CA PRO A 228 -14.48 -4.60 5.46
C PRO A 228 -13.66 -3.94 4.35
N TYR A 229 -12.34 -3.91 4.49
CA TYR A 229 -11.43 -3.55 3.40
C TYR A 229 -11.49 -4.60 2.28
N ASN A 230 -11.09 -4.25 1.06
CA ASN A 230 -10.84 -5.25 0.04
C ASN A 230 -9.48 -5.91 0.31
N LEU A 231 -9.42 -7.23 0.19
CA LEU A 231 -8.17 -7.98 0.31
C LEU A 231 -7.73 -8.46 -1.07
N ALA A 232 -6.49 -8.16 -1.44
CA ALA A 232 -5.82 -8.68 -2.62
C ALA A 232 -4.66 -9.59 -2.17
N VAL A 233 -4.69 -10.85 -2.59
CA VAL A 233 -3.66 -11.83 -2.23
C VAL A 233 -2.77 -12.09 -3.42
N SER A 234 -1.48 -11.84 -3.27
CA SER A 234 -0.44 -12.09 -4.26
C SER A 234 -0.19 -13.59 -4.37
N LEU A 235 -0.80 -14.22 -5.38
CA LEU A 235 -0.72 -15.66 -5.63
C LEU A 235 0.47 -16.02 -6.54
N HIS A 236 0.51 -15.45 -7.73
CA HIS A 236 1.58 -15.48 -8.75
C HIS A 236 1.96 -16.84 -9.31
N ALA A 237 1.46 -17.94 -8.75
CA ALA A 237 1.65 -19.30 -9.24
C ALA A 237 0.43 -20.16 -8.90
N PRO A 238 0.16 -21.23 -9.68
CA PRO A 238 -0.94 -22.14 -9.44
C PRO A 238 -0.60 -23.29 -8.47
N ASN A 239 0.68 -23.51 -8.17
CA ASN A 239 1.17 -24.62 -7.36
C ASN A 239 2.32 -24.21 -6.45
N GLU A 240 2.64 -25.10 -5.49
CA GLU A 240 3.66 -24.86 -4.45
C GLU A 240 5.06 -24.63 -5.01
N GLU A 241 5.47 -25.48 -5.96
CA GLU A 241 6.83 -25.47 -6.49
C GLU A 241 7.13 -24.13 -7.18
N LEU A 242 6.28 -23.72 -8.12
CA LEU A 242 6.44 -22.47 -8.83
C LEU A 242 6.27 -21.26 -7.91
N ARG A 243 5.34 -21.34 -6.95
CA ARG A 243 5.13 -20.24 -6.00
C ARG A 243 6.36 -20.04 -5.11
N SER A 244 7.00 -21.11 -4.65
CA SER A 244 8.23 -21.01 -3.83
C SER A 244 9.40 -20.41 -4.61
N GLN A 245 9.48 -20.68 -5.93
CA GLN A 245 10.47 -20.05 -6.81
C GLN A 245 10.22 -18.55 -7.00
N LEU A 246 8.96 -18.11 -7.14
CA LEU A 246 8.58 -16.73 -7.42
C LEU A 246 8.42 -15.86 -6.16
N VAL A 247 7.99 -16.47 -5.07
CA VAL A 247 7.65 -15.83 -3.80
C VAL A 247 8.31 -16.63 -2.67
N PRO A 248 9.58 -16.39 -2.34
CA PRO A 248 10.37 -17.26 -1.45
C PRO A 248 9.79 -17.46 -0.05
N VAL A 249 9.02 -16.50 0.49
CA VAL A 249 8.35 -16.67 1.78
C VAL A 249 7.35 -17.85 1.78
N ASN A 250 6.95 -18.33 0.59
CA ASN A 250 6.07 -19.48 0.43
C ASN A 250 6.62 -20.78 1.00
N GLU A 251 7.95 -20.99 0.99
CA GLU A 251 8.58 -22.16 1.59
C GLU A 251 8.20 -22.40 3.06
N LYS A 252 7.78 -21.32 3.75
CA LYS A 252 7.41 -21.37 5.16
C LYS A 252 5.90 -21.34 5.41
N ILE A 253 5.12 -20.88 4.43
CA ILE A 253 3.69 -20.64 4.60
C ILE A 253 2.87 -21.69 3.87
N GLY A 254 3.18 -21.93 2.59
CA GLY A 254 2.43 -22.80 1.69
C GLY A 254 1.14 -22.17 1.13
N ILE A 255 0.83 -22.55 -0.11
CA ILE A 255 -0.32 -22.00 -0.87
C ILE A 255 -1.65 -22.33 -0.20
N ASP A 256 -1.79 -23.55 0.34
CA ASP A 256 -3.04 -23.98 1.00
C ASP A 256 -3.34 -23.16 2.25
N ALA A 257 -2.33 -22.84 3.05
CA ALA A 257 -2.48 -21.99 4.23
C ALA A 257 -2.92 -20.57 3.86
N VAL A 258 -2.37 -20.02 2.76
CA VAL A 258 -2.75 -18.70 2.23
C VAL A 258 -4.21 -18.72 1.76
N LEU A 259 -4.60 -19.72 0.98
CA LEU A 259 -5.98 -19.86 0.47
C LEU A 259 -6.98 -20.04 1.60
N ALA A 260 -6.66 -20.89 2.59
CA ALA A 260 -7.52 -21.10 3.76
C ALA A 260 -7.71 -19.80 4.57
N ALA A 261 -6.66 -18.99 4.76
CA ALA A 261 -6.76 -17.69 5.43
C ALA A 261 -7.61 -16.70 4.62
N ALA A 262 -7.43 -16.66 3.31
CA ALA A 262 -8.23 -15.83 2.41
C ALA A 262 -9.73 -16.24 2.46
N ASP A 263 -10.03 -17.53 2.45
CA ASP A 263 -11.41 -18.03 2.58
C ASP A 263 -12.03 -17.64 3.93
N ARG A 264 -11.27 -17.70 5.05
CA ARG A 264 -11.74 -17.21 6.37
C ARG A 264 -11.99 -15.69 6.35
N TYR A 265 -11.12 -14.92 5.71
CA TYR A 265 -11.34 -13.48 5.54
C TYR A 265 -12.62 -13.18 4.76
N PHE A 266 -12.87 -13.90 3.69
CA PHE A 266 -14.11 -13.78 2.91
C PHE A 266 -15.34 -14.10 3.77
N ALA A 267 -15.31 -15.21 4.51
CA ALA A 267 -16.42 -15.60 5.37
C ALA A 267 -16.72 -14.55 6.46
N ALA A 268 -15.69 -13.93 7.04
CA ALA A 268 -15.84 -12.92 8.08
C ALA A 268 -16.26 -11.54 7.54
N SER A 269 -15.74 -11.12 6.38
CA SER A 269 -15.92 -9.78 5.85
C SER A 269 -17.05 -9.64 4.85
N GLY A 270 -17.46 -10.72 4.20
CA GLY A 270 -18.39 -10.73 3.06
C GLY A 270 -17.86 -9.99 1.83
N ARG A 271 -16.55 -9.67 1.81
CA ARG A 271 -15.92 -8.91 0.71
C ARG A 271 -15.29 -9.86 -0.29
N ARG A 272 -15.56 -9.63 -1.59
CA ARG A 272 -14.93 -10.39 -2.66
C ARG A 272 -13.40 -10.31 -2.55
N LEU A 273 -12.76 -11.47 -2.58
CA LEU A 273 -11.31 -11.58 -2.66
C LEU A 273 -10.82 -11.25 -4.06
N THR A 274 -9.63 -10.67 -4.14
CA THR A 274 -8.87 -10.56 -5.38
C THR A 274 -7.59 -11.38 -5.22
N PHE A 275 -7.28 -12.23 -6.20
CA PHE A 275 -5.95 -12.82 -6.32
C PHE A 275 -5.18 -12.08 -7.39
N GLU A 276 -3.96 -11.64 -7.06
CA GLU A 276 -3.05 -11.00 -8.00
C GLU A 276 -2.12 -12.03 -8.61
N TYR A 277 -1.96 -12.00 -9.92
CA TYR A 277 -1.10 -12.91 -10.66
C TYR A 277 -0.24 -12.12 -11.64
N VAL A 278 1.04 -11.92 -11.31
CA VAL A 278 2.01 -11.34 -12.24
C VAL A 278 2.36 -12.39 -13.29
N LEU A 279 2.07 -12.12 -14.54
CA LEU A 279 2.27 -13.04 -15.65
C LEU A 279 3.64 -12.80 -16.28
N LEU A 280 4.55 -13.74 -16.09
CA LEU A 280 5.95 -13.71 -16.51
C LEU A 280 6.14 -14.56 -17.78
N GLY A 281 6.63 -13.96 -18.85
CA GLY A 281 6.82 -14.65 -20.13
C GLY A 281 7.79 -15.83 -20.03
N GLY A 282 7.34 -17.01 -20.44
CA GLY A 282 8.10 -18.26 -20.41
C GLY A 282 8.32 -18.86 -19.02
N VAL A 283 7.66 -18.34 -17.98
CA VAL A 283 7.82 -18.82 -16.60
C VAL A 283 6.52 -19.38 -16.04
N ASN A 284 5.47 -18.55 -15.97
CA ASN A 284 4.18 -18.93 -15.39
C ASN A 284 2.99 -18.64 -16.33
N ASP A 285 3.26 -18.38 -17.61
CA ASP A 285 2.29 -18.00 -18.65
C ASP A 285 1.84 -19.16 -19.55
N GLY A 286 2.25 -20.40 -19.24
CA GLY A 286 1.89 -21.60 -19.99
C GLY A 286 0.43 -22.03 -19.83
N ALA A 287 -0.08 -22.75 -20.81
CA ALA A 287 -1.45 -23.28 -20.82
C ALA A 287 -1.73 -24.24 -19.63
N GLU A 288 -0.72 -25.00 -19.20
CA GLU A 288 -0.77 -25.87 -18.02
C GLU A 288 -1.01 -25.05 -16.76
N HIS A 289 -0.26 -23.94 -16.57
CA HIS A 289 -0.42 -23.05 -15.41
C HIS A 289 -1.81 -22.41 -15.38
N ALA A 290 -2.37 -22.05 -16.54
CA ALA A 290 -3.73 -21.52 -16.61
C ALA A 290 -4.79 -22.55 -16.19
N ARG A 291 -4.62 -23.84 -16.60
CA ARG A 291 -5.54 -24.92 -16.20
C ARG A 291 -5.44 -25.23 -14.71
N GLU A 292 -4.24 -25.35 -14.16
CA GLU A 292 -4.00 -25.54 -12.72
C GLU A 292 -4.60 -24.40 -11.91
N LEU A 293 -4.39 -23.15 -12.34
CA LEU A 293 -4.93 -21.96 -11.68
C LEU A 293 -6.45 -21.93 -11.73
N ALA A 294 -7.06 -22.32 -12.85
CA ALA A 294 -8.52 -22.45 -12.96
C ALA A 294 -9.06 -23.53 -11.99
N GLN A 295 -8.37 -24.65 -11.86
CA GLN A 295 -8.74 -25.70 -10.92
C GLN A 295 -8.56 -25.23 -9.47
N LEU A 296 -7.47 -24.56 -9.13
CA LEU A 296 -7.18 -24.04 -7.79
C LEU A 296 -8.23 -23.04 -7.30
N LEU A 297 -8.72 -22.19 -8.21
CA LEU A 297 -9.71 -21.15 -7.90
C LEU A 297 -11.16 -21.61 -8.07
N ARG A 298 -11.37 -22.82 -8.53
CA ARG A 298 -12.70 -23.39 -8.72
C ARG A 298 -13.50 -23.33 -7.41
N HIS A 299 -14.76 -22.94 -7.51
CA HIS A 299 -15.68 -22.81 -6.38
C HIS A 299 -15.42 -21.63 -5.41
N ARG A 300 -14.47 -20.74 -5.71
CA ARG A 300 -14.24 -19.52 -4.93
C ARG A 300 -14.87 -18.30 -5.59
N THR A 301 -15.54 -17.49 -4.79
CA THR A 301 -16.07 -16.18 -5.25
C THR A 301 -14.92 -15.14 -5.25
N VAL A 302 -14.10 -15.17 -6.28
CA VAL A 302 -12.90 -14.36 -6.39
C VAL A 302 -12.84 -13.59 -7.71
N LEU A 303 -12.04 -12.53 -7.75
CA LEU A 303 -11.53 -11.93 -8.97
C LEU A 303 -10.05 -12.32 -9.09
N LEU A 304 -9.66 -12.88 -10.21
CA LEU A 304 -8.26 -13.05 -10.57
C LEU A 304 -7.81 -11.82 -11.38
N ASN A 305 -6.88 -11.05 -10.84
CA ASN A 305 -6.29 -9.90 -11.50
C ASN A 305 -4.94 -10.30 -12.09
N VAL A 306 -4.89 -10.48 -13.39
CA VAL A 306 -3.67 -10.85 -14.11
C VAL A 306 -2.95 -9.58 -14.56
N ILE A 307 -1.69 -9.47 -14.17
CA ILE A 307 -0.83 -8.32 -14.42
C ILE A 307 0.30 -8.78 -15.36
N PRO A 308 0.26 -8.49 -16.67
CA PRO A 308 1.41 -8.72 -17.53
C PRO A 308 2.64 -8.04 -16.93
N TYR A 309 3.74 -8.77 -16.84
CA TYR A 309 4.95 -8.29 -16.17
C TYR A 309 5.44 -6.96 -16.74
N ASN A 310 5.75 -6.04 -15.84
CA ASN A 310 6.40 -4.79 -16.15
C ASN A 310 7.92 -5.00 -15.94
N PRO A 311 8.75 -4.85 -16.98
CA PRO A 311 10.19 -5.07 -16.87
C PRO A 311 10.80 -4.22 -15.75
N VAL A 312 11.67 -4.85 -14.96
CA VAL A 312 12.46 -4.21 -13.91
C VAL A 312 13.91 -4.32 -14.33
N GLU A 313 14.62 -3.19 -14.31
CA GLU A 313 16.04 -3.16 -14.65
C GLU A 313 16.85 -4.10 -13.75
N GLY A 314 17.69 -4.93 -14.36
CA GLY A 314 18.53 -5.93 -13.67
C GLY A 314 17.84 -7.25 -13.39
N LEU A 315 16.54 -7.43 -13.69
CA LEU A 315 15.84 -8.71 -13.56
C LEU A 315 15.74 -9.44 -14.91
N PRO A 316 15.84 -10.79 -14.94
CA PRO A 316 15.90 -11.57 -16.18
C PRO A 316 14.51 -11.83 -16.80
N TYR A 317 13.43 -11.37 -16.19
CA TYR A 317 12.06 -11.69 -16.60
C TYR A 317 11.59 -10.84 -17.76
N GLN A 318 10.67 -11.40 -18.56
CA GLN A 318 10.13 -10.77 -19.74
C GLN A 318 8.61 -10.64 -19.68
N THR A 319 8.08 -9.62 -20.35
CA THR A 319 6.65 -9.50 -20.58
C THR A 319 6.17 -10.66 -21.47
N PRO A 320 5.05 -11.33 -21.13
CA PRO A 320 4.50 -12.39 -21.97
C PRO A 320 4.05 -11.86 -23.34
N SER A 321 4.10 -12.71 -24.36
CA SER A 321 3.60 -12.36 -25.69
C SER A 321 2.08 -12.14 -25.69
N GLN A 322 1.56 -11.35 -26.63
CA GLN A 322 0.11 -11.15 -26.78
C GLN A 322 -0.64 -12.46 -27.02
N ARG A 323 0.00 -13.41 -27.73
CA ARG A 323 -0.55 -14.75 -27.95
C ARG A 323 -0.66 -15.53 -26.64
N ALA A 324 0.39 -15.54 -25.82
CA ALA A 324 0.36 -16.20 -24.51
C ALA A 324 -0.71 -15.57 -23.58
N ILE A 325 -0.81 -14.25 -23.55
CA ILE A 325 -1.85 -13.53 -22.77
C ILE A 325 -3.26 -13.95 -23.24
N ALA A 326 -3.49 -14.01 -24.55
CA ALA A 326 -4.81 -14.38 -25.11
C ALA A 326 -5.15 -15.84 -24.80
N GLU A 327 -4.21 -16.77 -24.94
CA GLU A 327 -4.40 -18.20 -24.65
C GLU A 327 -4.64 -18.41 -23.13
N PHE A 328 -3.83 -17.79 -22.27
CA PHE A 328 -3.97 -17.84 -20.81
C PHE A 328 -5.34 -17.36 -20.38
N ARG A 329 -5.81 -16.21 -20.93
CA ARG A 329 -7.14 -15.66 -20.70
C ARG A 329 -8.24 -16.64 -21.09
N GLN A 330 -8.17 -17.17 -22.31
CA GLN A 330 -9.19 -18.08 -22.84
C GLN A 330 -9.35 -19.33 -21.96
N ILE A 331 -8.25 -19.90 -21.48
CA ILE A 331 -8.27 -21.08 -20.62
C ILE A 331 -8.93 -20.76 -19.27
N LEU A 332 -8.57 -19.62 -18.64
CA LEU A 332 -9.15 -19.20 -17.37
C LEU A 332 -10.65 -18.92 -17.49
N GLU A 333 -11.09 -18.19 -18.51
CA GLU A 333 -12.49 -17.88 -18.77
C GLU A 333 -13.29 -19.16 -19.06
N SER A 334 -12.74 -20.09 -19.86
CA SER A 334 -13.34 -21.40 -20.12
C SER A 334 -13.41 -22.28 -18.86
N GLY A 335 -12.49 -22.11 -17.92
CA GLY A 335 -12.48 -22.74 -16.60
C GLY A 335 -13.45 -22.09 -15.59
N GLY A 336 -14.18 -21.04 -15.99
CA GLY A 336 -15.15 -20.35 -15.13
C GLY A 336 -14.54 -19.38 -14.13
N VAL A 337 -13.28 -18.97 -14.31
CA VAL A 337 -12.61 -17.98 -13.45
C VAL A 337 -13.03 -16.57 -13.87
N ASN A 338 -13.47 -15.76 -12.90
CA ASN A 338 -13.69 -14.33 -13.14
C ASN A 338 -12.32 -13.63 -13.19
N VAL A 339 -11.83 -13.35 -14.39
CA VAL A 339 -10.49 -12.83 -14.63
C VAL A 339 -10.51 -11.42 -15.22
N MET A 340 -9.59 -10.57 -14.77
CA MET A 340 -9.33 -9.25 -15.32
C MET A 340 -7.83 -9.14 -15.67
N PHE A 341 -7.52 -8.68 -16.87
CA PHE A 341 -6.15 -8.35 -17.27
C PHE A 341 -5.95 -6.85 -17.13
N ARG A 342 -4.99 -6.46 -16.30
CA ARG A 342 -4.68 -5.04 -16.08
C ARG A 342 -4.02 -4.43 -17.30
N GLN A 343 -4.49 -3.24 -17.66
CA GLN A 343 -3.75 -2.36 -18.55
C GLN A 343 -2.60 -1.70 -17.77
N ARG A 344 -1.47 -1.52 -18.42
CA ARG A 344 -0.33 -0.80 -17.87
C ARG A 344 -0.66 0.67 -17.74
N LYS A 345 -0.22 1.28 -16.63
CA LYS A 345 -0.23 2.71 -16.42
C LYS A 345 1.09 3.13 -15.82
N GLY A 346 1.61 4.30 -16.22
CA GLY A 346 2.86 4.82 -15.70
C GLY A 346 4.12 4.06 -16.13
N ASP A 347 4.08 3.31 -17.23
CA ASP A 347 5.22 2.52 -17.76
C ASP A 347 6.45 3.39 -18.03
N GLU A 348 6.24 4.61 -18.54
CA GLU A 348 7.32 5.52 -18.93
C GLU A 348 8.14 6.04 -17.73
N ILE A 349 7.62 5.89 -16.52
CA ILE A 349 8.22 6.41 -15.28
C ILE A 349 8.44 5.33 -14.22
N ASP A 350 8.44 4.05 -14.59
CA ASP A 350 8.57 2.92 -13.67
C ASP A 350 7.59 3.01 -12.47
N ALA A 351 6.33 3.40 -12.73
CA ALA A 351 5.29 3.55 -11.72
C ALA A 351 4.33 2.36 -11.65
N ALA A 352 4.54 1.34 -12.48
CA ALA A 352 3.69 0.17 -12.51
C ALA A 352 3.99 -0.77 -11.32
N CYS A 353 3.04 -1.71 -11.07
CA CYS A 353 3.21 -2.68 -9.99
C CYS A 353 4.51 -3.49 -10.14
N GLY A 354 5.26 -3.59 -9.04
CA GLY A 354 6.55 -4.29 -8.97
C GLY A 354 7.77 -3.45 -9.35
N GLN A 355 7.60 -2.22 -9.86
CA GLN A 355 8.70 -1.35 -10.30
C GLN A 355 9.19 -0.37 -9.24
N LEU A 356 8.42 -0.13 -8.17
CA LEU A 356 8.79 0.82 -7.12
C LEU A 356 10.00 0.32 -6.33
N ARG A 357 11.01 1.18 -6.20
CA ARG A 357 12.28 0.85 -5.53
C ARG A 357 12.89 2.02 -4.78
N ARG A 358 13.84 1.70 -3.88
CA ARG A 358 14.73 2.69 -3.27
C ARG A 358 15.74 3.18 -4.32
N ASN A 359 16.04 4.49 -4.33
CA ASN A 359 17.24 4.97 -4.99
C ASN A 359 18.44 4.70 -4.06
N ARG A 360 19.13 3.57 -4.21
CA ARG A 360 20.48 3.49 -3.68
C ARG A 360 21.37 4.35 -4.56
N LYS A 361 21.77 5.53 -4.09
CA LYS A 361 22.95 6.22 -4.65
C LYS A 361 24.08 5.21 -4.57
N GLY A 362 24.70 4.91 -5.72
CA GLY A 362 25.79 3.96 -5.79
C GLY A 362 26.85 4.23 -4.73
N THR A 363 27.26 3.17 -4.07
CA THR A 363 28.52 3.07 -3.36
C THR A 363 29.67 3.14 -4.36
#